data_a00f47986b8820e0eba27f56da8c4728
#
_entry.id   a00f47986b8820e0eba27f56da8c4728
#
_cell.length_a   1.000
_cell.length_b   1.000
_cell.length_c   1.000
_cell.angle_alpha   90.00
_cell.angle_beta   90.00
_cell.angle_gamma   90.00
#
_symmetry.space_group_name_H-M   'P 1'
#
loop_
_entity.id
_entity.type
_entity.pdbx_description
1 polymer ?
#
loop_
_entity_poly.entity_id
_entity_poly.type
_entity_poly.pdbx_seq_one_letter_code
_entity_poly.pdbx_strand_id
1 'polypeptide(L)'
;MSDDPATALNEVLSEVIDLVQDVKQAQRKVPGSHALHAKLDQLFIDLGAWARLLFEQDEALGISPLATMPSVAGRTPPNLWPGEATDEEVRTLVDEHLGRLAEHVTAAMAAQEDGPTRAALAGVEHGVSAHRTTLRGV
;
A
#
# COMPACT_ATOMS: atom_id res chain seq x y z
N MET A 1 -7.71 -11.49 10.49
CA MET A 1 -7.70 -11.46 9.03
C MET A 1 -8.55 -12.60 8.48
N SER A 2 -9.24 -12.36 7.40
CA SER A 2 -10.13 -13.35 6.82
C SER A 2 -9.36 -14.44 6.08
N ASP A 3 -9.83 -15.70 6.18
CA ASP A 3 -9.31 -16.82 5.39
C ASP A 3 -9.98 -16.91 4.01
N ASP A 4 -10.99 -16.08 3.76
CA ASP A 4 -11.64 -16.03 2.46
C ASP A 4 -10.74 -15.33 1.44
N PRO A 5 -10.38 -16.02 0.32
CA PRO A 5 -9.45 -15.44 -0.66
C PRO A 5 -9.90 -14.08 -1.19
N ALA A 6 -11.16 -13.94 -1.49
CA ALA A 6 -11.70 -12.71 -2.06
C ALA A 6 -11.67 -11.56 -1.06
N THR A 7 -12.07 -11.84 0.18
CA THR A 7 -12.04 -10.84 1.25
C THR A 7 -10.62 -10.42 1.56
N ALA A 8 -9.70 -11.37 1.65
CA ALA A 8 -8.28 -11.09 1.92
C ALA A 8 -7.67 -10.20 0.84
N LEU A 9 -7.94 -10.50 -0.44
CA LEU A 9 -7.47 -9.68 -1.55
C LEU A 9 -8.01 -8.26 -1.44
N ASN A 10 -9.28 -8.13 -1.14
CA ASN A 10 -9.95 -6.83 -1.07
C ASN A 10 -9.43 -5.98 0.10
N GLU A 11 -9.10 -6.61 1.22
CA GLU A 11 -8.47 -5.93 2.35
C GLU A 11 -7.10 -5.36 1.97
N VAL A 12 -6.30 -6.10 1.21
CA VAL A 12 -5.01 -5.61 0.72
C VAL A 12 -5.20 -4.45 -0.25
N LEU A 13 -6.15 -4.56 -1.17
CA LEU A 13 -6.45 -3.47 -2.10
C LEU A 13 -6.83 -2.19 -1.35
N SER A 14 -7.69 -2.31 -0.35
CA SER A 14 -8.11 -1.17 0.46
C SER A 14 -6.93 -0.51 1.17
N GLU A 15 -6.03 -1.31 1.70
CA GLU A 15 -4.83 -0.82 2.38
C GLU A 15 -3.88 -0.12 1.42
N VAL A 16 -3.71 -0.66 0.21
CA VAL A 16 -2.89 -0.02 -0.83
C VAL A 16 -3.47 1.34 -1.20
N ILE A 17 -4.78 1.44 -1.34
CA ILE A 17 -5.45 2.71 -1.66
C ILE A 17 -5.23 3.73 -0.53
N ASP A 18 -5.37 3.32 0.73
CA ASP A 18 -5.10 4.19 1.87
C ASP A 18 -3.66 4.70 1.82
N LEU A 19 -2.72 3.82 1.52
CA LEU A 19 -1.31 4.16 1.51
C LEU A 19 -0.95 5.13 0.36
N VAL A 20 -1.64 5.04 -0.78
CA VAL A 20 -1.48 6.02 -1.87
C VAL A 20 -1.70 7.43 -1.33
N GLN A 21 -2.77 7.64 -0.57
CA GLN A 21 -3.08 8.95 -0.01
C GLN A 21 -2.08 9.37 1.06
N ASP A 22 -1.66 8.44 1.90
CA ASP A 22 -0.68 8.71 2.95
C ASP A 22 0.65 9.17 2.36
N VAL A 23 1.11 8.51 1.31
CA VAL A 23 2.37 8.87 0.64
C VAL A 23 2.27 10.25 0.00
N LYS A 24 1.13 10.57 -0.60
CA LYS A 24 0.89 11.90 -1.16
C LYS A 24 0.98 12.98 -0.10
N GLN A 25 0.37 12.75 1.06
CA GLN A 25 0.47 13.68 2.18
C GLN A 25 1.90 13.79 2.71
N ALA A 26 2.60 12.65 2.78
CA ALA A 26 3.99 12.62 3.24
C ALA A 26 4.89 13.51 2.38
N GLN A 27 4.71 13.48 1.05
CA GLN A 27 5.48 14.32 0.14
C GLN A 27 5.31 15.82 0.46
N ARG A 28 4.11 16.22 0.89
CA ARG A 28 3.84 17.62 1.22
C ARG A 28 4.52 18.06 2.52
N LYS A 29 4.90 17.12 3.37
CA LYS A 29 5.51 17.42 4.68
C LYS A 29 7.02 17.53 4.63
N VAL A 30 7.65 17.15 3.53
CA VAL A 30 9.12 17.17 3.39
C VAL A 30 9.55 17.97 2.15
N PRO A 31 9.22 19.25 2.06
CA PRO A 31 9.46 20.01 0.83
C PRO A 31 10.92 20.24 0.50
N GLY A 32 11.83 20.10 1.47
CA GLY A 32 13.24 20.40 1.27
C GLY A 32 14.12 19.24 0.85
N SER A 33 13.61 18.01 0.84
CA SER A 33 14.42 16.82 0.56
C SER A 33 14.14 16.26 -0.82
N HIS A 34 15.01 16.56 -1.79
CA HIS A 34 14.87 16.06 -3.15
C HIS A 34 14.98 14.54 -3.24
N ALA A 35 15.91 13.94 -2.49
CA ALA A 35 16.11 12.49 -2.52
C ALA A 35 14.89 11.75 -1.97
N LEU A 36 14.36 12.20 -0.83
CA LEU A 36 13.18 11.60 -0.24
C LEU A 36 11.94 11.83 -1.11
N HIS A 37 11.77 13.03 -1.67
CA HIS A 37 10.69 13.33 -2.60
C HIS A 37 10.69 12.37 -3.79
N ALA A 38 11.85 12.14 -4.39
CA ALA A 38 11.97 11.24 -5.54
C ALA A 38 11.57 9.80 -5.17
N LYS A 39 11.97 9.34 -3.98
CA LYS A 39 11.61 8.01 -3.49
C LYS A 39 10.11 7.87 -3.22
N LEU A 40 9.53 8.90 -2.60
CA LEU A 40 8.09 8.90 -2.34
C LEU A 40 7.27 8.99 -3.63
N ASP A 41 7.78 9.73 -4.61
CA ASP A 41 7.12 9.83 -5.91
C ASP A 41 7.10 8.47 -6.62
N GLN A 42 8.22 7.76 -6.62
CA GLN A 42 8.30 6.42 -7.20
C GLN A 42 7.38 5.44 -6.46
N LEU A 43 7.36 5.52 -5.13
CA LEU A 43 6.46 4.70 -4.33
C LEU A 43 4.99 5.01 -4.65
N PHE A 44 4.64 6.27 -4.80
CA PHE A 44 3.29 6.68 -5.17
C PHE A 44 2.88 6.07 -6.52
N ILE A 45 3.78 6.11 -7.51
CA ILE A 45 3.54 5.53 -8.83
C ILE A 45 3.31 4.02 -8.72
N ASP A 46 4.17 3.33 -7.99
CA ASP A 46 4.09 1.88 -7.86
C ASP A 46 2.86 1.44 -7.08
N LEU A 47 2.51 2.17 -6.01
CA LEU A 47 1.27 1.90 -5.26
C LEU A 47 0.04 2.02 -6.16
N GLY A 48 0.01 3.03 -7.02
CA GLY A 48 -1.08 3.19 -7.99
C GLY A 48 -1.16 2.01 -8.96
N ALA A 49 -0.03 1.51 -9.42
CA ALA A 49 0.03 0.35 -10.29
C ALA A 49 -0.43 -0.92 -9.56
N TRP A 50 -0.03 -1.10 -8.30
CA TRP A 50 -0.47 -2.24 -7.49
C TRP A 50 -1.98 -2.17 -7.23
N ALA A 51 -2.51 -0.99 -6.94
CA ALA A 51 -3.94 -0.82 -6.74
C ALA A 51 -4.72 -1.26 -7.99
N ARG A 52 -4.26 -0.86 -9.17
CA ARG A 52 -4.89 -1.27 -10.42
C ARG A 52 -4.82 -2.77 -10.63
N LEU A 53 -3.66 -3.36 -10.38
CA LEU A 53 -3.46 -4.80 -10.53
C LEU A 53 -4.39 -5.59 -9.61
N LEU A 54 -4.50 -5.19 -8.35
CA LEU A 54 -5.36 -5.85 -7.38
C LEU A 54 -6.85 -5.62 -7.68
N PHE A 55 -7.18 -4.44 -8.17
CA PHE A 55 -8.54 -4.13 -8.62
C PHE A 55 -8.97 -5.09 -9.74
N GLU A 56 -8.08 -5.32 -10.72
CA GLU A 56 -8.35 -6.24 -11.82
C GLU A 56 -8.53 -7.68 -11.32
N GLN A 57 -7.78 -8.07 -10.29
CA GLN A 57 -7.95 -9.40 -9.68
C GLN A 57 -9.28 -9.51 -8.94
N ASP A 58 -9.71 -8.46 -8.24
CA ASP A 58 -11.03 -8.44 -7.60
C ASP A 58 -12.12 -8.64 -8.64
N GLU A 59 -12.05 -7.93 -9.77
CA GLU A 59 -13.03 -8.07 -10.85
C GLU A 59 -13.04 -9.48 -11.41
N ALA A 60 -11.88 -10.09 -11.59
CA ALA A 60 -11.77 -11.45 -12.11
C ALA A 60 -12.40 -12.48 -11.16
N LEU A 61 -12.40 -12.20 -9.85
CA LEU A 61 -13.04 -13.04 -8.84
C LEU A 61 -14.52 -12.73 -8.63
N GLY A 62 -15.06 -11.78 -9.38
CA GLY A 62 -16.46 -11.41 -9.28
C GLY A 62 -16.79 -10.50 -8.11
N ILE A 63 -15.79 -9.88 -7.51
CA ILE A 63 -15.98 -8.93 -6.41
C ILE A 63 -16.13 -7.53 -6.99
N SER A 64 -16.98 -6.72 -6.38
CA SER A 64 -17.08 -5.31 -6.73
C SER A 64 -16.15 -4.49 -5.82
N PRO A 65 -15.00 -4.01 -6.31
CA PRO A 65 -14.12 -3.18 -5.50
C PRO A 65 -14.77 -1.88 -5.03
N LEU A 66 -15.75 -1.40 -5.78
CA LEU A 66 -16.48 -0.18 -5.43
C LEU A 66 -17.24 -0.31 -4.11
N ALA A 67 -17.63 -1.53 -3.74
CA ALA A 67 -18.34 -1.78 -2.49
C ALA A 67 -17.46 -1.51 -1.26
N THR A 68 -16.14 -1.51 -1.41
CA THR A 68 -15.19 -1.28 -0.30
C THR A 68 -14.70 0.15 -0.21
N MET A 69 -14.92 0.96 -1.23
CA MET A 69 -14.45 2.36 -1.22
C MET A 69 -14.97 3.16 -0.03
N PRO A 70 -16.27 3.08 0.33
CA PRO A 70 -16.74 3.75 1.54
C PRO A 70 -16.04 3.24 2.81
N SER A 71 -15.75 1.94 2.88
CA SER A 71 -15.04 1.36 4.03
C SER A 71 -13.61 1.88 4.13
N VAL A 72 -12.94 2.03 3.00
CA VAL A 72 -11.60 2.63 2.94
C VAL A 72 -11.65 4.07 3.46
N ALA A 73 -12.57 4.87 2.95
CA ALA A 73 -12.72 6.26 3.37
C ALA A 73 -13.01 6.38 4.87
N GLY A 74 -13.82 5.45 5.41
CA GLY A 74 -14.16 5.45 6.83
C GLY A 74 -13.03 4.99 7.74
N ARG A 75 -12.05 4.26 7.20
CA ARG A 75 -10.91 3.75 7.98
C ARG A 75 -9.73 4.70 7.98
N THR A 76 -9.60 5.55 6.99
CA THR A 76 -8.44 6.45 6.86
C THR A 76 -8.53 7.50 7.96
N PRO A 77 -7.61 7.51 8.94
CA PRO A 77 -7.65 8.50 10.00
C PRO A 77 -7.35 9.88 9.42
N PRO A 78 -8.12 10.89 9.78
CA PRO A 78 -7.76 12.25 9.44
C PRO A 78 -6.45 12.62 10.15
N ASN A 79 -5.59 13.36 9.50
CA ASN A 79 -4.33 13.82 10.08
C ASN A 79 -3.40 12.69 10.55
N LEU A 80 -3.20 11.72 9.71
CA LEU A 80 -2.18 10.70 9.96
C LEU A 80 -0.80 11.32 10.14
N TRP A 81 -0.58 12.47 9.52
CA TRP A 81 0.67 13.21 9.53
C TRP A 81 0.52 14.49 10.36
N PRO A 82 1.40 14.73 11.32
CA PRO A 82 1.42 16.01 12.05
C PRO A 82 1.70 17.17 11.09
N GLY A 83 1.44 18.40 11.54
CA GLY A 83 1.59 19.60 10.74
C GLY A 83 2.94 19.73 10.07
N GLU A 84 4.01 19.47 10.83
CA GLU A 84 5.38 19.43 10.32
C GLU A 84 6.00 18.09 10.70
N ALA A 85 6.82 17.56 9.80
CA ALA A 85 7.53 16.31 10.06
C ALA A 85 8.93 16.40 9.48
N THR A 86 9.89 15.75 10.14
CA THR A 86 11.24 15.63 9.62
C THR A 86 11.30 14.54 8.56
N ASP A 87 12.33 14.58 7.73
CA ASP A 87 12.56 13.53 6.73
C ASP A 87 12.62 12.16 7.40
N GLU A 88 13.30 12.06 8.54
CA GLU A 88 13.43 10.79 9.25
C GLU A 88 12.10 10.30 9.79
N GLU A 89 11.26 11.19 10.33
CA GLU A 89 9.93 10.83 10.80
C GLU A 89 9.07 10.30 9.65
N VAL A 90 9.12 10.95 8.49
CA VAL A 90 8.37 10.52 7.32
C VAL A 90 8.87 9.15 6.84
N ARG A 91 10.20 8.96 6.74
CA ARG A 91 10.76 7.66 6.35
C ARG A 91 10.31 6.56 7.28
N THR A 92 10.38 6.81 8.59
CA THR A 92 9.99 5.82 9.59
C THR A 92 8.52 5.44 9.47
N LEU A 93 7.65 6.43 9.36
CA LEU A 93 6.22 6.19 9.26
C LEU A 93 5.85 5.46 7.97
N VAL A 94 6.44 5.85 6.85
CA VAL A 94 6.20 5.15 5.57
C VAL A 94 6.72 3.72 5.64
N ASP A 95 7.91 3.50 6.19
CA ASP A 95 8.45 2.15 6.33
C ASP A 95 7.57 1.27 7.21
N GLU A 96 7.05 1.81 8.31
CA GLU A 96 6.13 1.07 9.18
C GLU A 96 4.85 0.69 8.46
N HIS A 97 4.28 1.61 7.68
CA HIS A 97 3.09 1.31 6.88
C HIS A 97 3.35 0.23 5.85
N LEU A 98 4.50 0.32 5.16
CA LEU A 98 4.89 -0.71 4.20
C LEU A 98 5.10 -2.06 4.88
N GLY A 99 5.65 -2.06 6.10
CA GLY A 99 5.82 -3.29 6.88
C GLY A 99 4.50 -3.96 7.20
N ARG A 100 3.50 -3.18 7.60
CA ARG A 100 2.15 -3.72 7.85
C ARG A 100 1.51 -4.24 6.57
N LEU A 101 1.68 -3.50 5.47
CA LEU A 101 1.20 -3.96 4.18
C LEU A 101 1.83 -5.30 3.79
N ALA A 102 3.15 -5.44 3.98
CA ALA A 102 3.86 -6.68 3.69
C ALA A 102 3.29 -7.86 4.47
N GLU A 103 2.99 -7.68 5.76
CA GLU A 103 2.39 -8.71 6.60
C GLU A 103 1.01 -9.12 6.07
N HIS A 104 0.20 -8.15 5.70
CA HIS A 104 -1.14 -8.41 5.18
C HIS A 104 -1.11 -9.07 3.80
N VAL A 105 -0.17 -8.69 2.95
CA VAL A 105 0.04 -9.33 1.64
C VAL A 105 0.44 -10.79 1.82
N THR A 106 1.37 -11.07 2.72
CA THR A 106 1.80 -12.43 3.02
C THR A 106 0.63 -13.30 3.48
N ALA A 107 -0.18 -12.76 4.39
CA ALA A 107 -1.37 -13.48 4.87
C ALA A 107 -2.41 -13.69 3.75
N ALA A 108 -2.60 -12.69 2.90
CA ALA A 108 -3.52 -12.80 1.77
C ALA A 108 -3.04 -13.83 0.75
N MET A 109 -1.72 -13.93 0.52
CA MET A 109 -1.14 -14.96 -0.35
C MET A 109 -1.42 -16.36 0.18
N ALA A 110 -1.30 -16.53 1.49
CA ALA A 110 -1.57 -17.82 2.13
C ALA A 110 -3.03 -18.26 1.97
N ALA A 111 -3.94 -17.31 1.80
CA ALA A 111 -5.36 -17.59 1.59
C ALA A 111 -5.70 -17.89 0.12
N GLN A 112 -4.77 -17.68 -0.81
CA GLN A 112 -4.99 -17.92 -2.24
C GLN A 112 -4.45 -19.28 -2.66
N GLU A 113 -5.12 -19.89 -3.64
CA GLU A 113 -4.55 -21.02 -4.37
C GLU A 113 -3.53 -20.50 -5.38
N ASP A 114 -2.67 -21.38 -5.90
CA ASP A 114 -1.76 -21.01 -6.97
C ASP A 114 -2.53 -20.48 -8.17
N GLY A 115 -2.09 -19.36 -8.68
CA GLY A 115 -2.74 -18.74 -9.82
C GLY A 115 -2.43 -17.25 -9.94
N PRO A 116 -3.15 -16.55 -10.82
CA PRO A 116 -2.89 -15.15 -11.12
C PRO A 116 -2.98 -14.22 -9.91
N THR A 117 -3.93 -14.45 -9.01
CA THR A 117 -4.11 -13.59 -7.83
C THR A 117 -2.94 -13.73 -6.87
N ARG A 118 -2.51 -14.95 -6.60
CA ARG A 118 -1.35 -15.17 -5.73
C ARG A 118 -0.09 -14.58 -6.36
N ALA A 119 0.08 -14.71 -7.67
CA ALA A 119 1.20 -14.12 -8.40
C ALA A 119 1.20 -12.60 -8.32
N ALA A 120 0.01 -11.98 -8.45
CA ALA A 120 -0.12 -10.53 -8.31
C ALA A 120 0.28 -10.07 -6.91
N LEU A 121 -0.19 -10.75 -5.88
CA LEU A 121 0.17 -10.44 -4.49
C LEU A 121 1.68 -10.62 -4.25
N ALA A 122 2.29 -11.65 -4.83
CA ALA A 122 3.73 -11.87 -4.72
C ALA A 122 4.52 -10.72 -5.35
N GLY A 123 4.03 -10.19 -6.47
CA GLY A 123 4.62 -9.00 -7.10
C GLY A 123 4.56 -7.78 -6.20
N VAL A 124 3.44 -7.57 -5.53
CA VAL A 124 3.28 -6.47 -4.57
C VAL A 124 4.25 -6.66 -3.40
N GLU A 125 4.35 -7.85 -2.85
CA GLU A 125 5.26 -8.15 -1.75
C GLU A 125 6.71 -7.85 -2.12
N HIS A 126 7.12 -8.26 -3.31
CA HIS A 126 8.47 -7.98 -3.82
C HIS A 126 8.71 -6.48 -3.94
N GLY A 127 7.76 -5.75 -4.49
CA GLY A 127 7.85 -4.29 -4.64
C GLY A 127 7.90 -3.55 -3.31
N VAL A 128 7.09 -3.98 -2.34
CA VAL A 128 7.11 -3.42 -0.99
C VAL A 128 8.48 -3.59 -0.35
N SER A 129 9.05 -4.79 -0.45
CA SER A 129 10.38 -5.07 0.09
C SER A 129 11.46 -4.19 -0.54
N ALA A 130 11.41 -4.01 -1.86
CA ALA A 130 12.35 -3.15 -2.58
C ALA A 130 12.25 -1.69 -2.11
N HIS A 131 11.04 -1.17 -1.95
CA HIS A 131 10.85 0.20 -1.48
C HIS A 131 11.33 0.40 -0.04
N ARG A 132 11.10 -0.56 0.83
CA ARG A 132 11.60 -0.48 2.21
C ARG A 132 13.12 -0.39 2.23
N THR A 133 13.79 -1.19 1.39
CA THR A 133 15.25 -1.15 1.28
C THR A 133 15.74 0.21 0.78
N THR A 134 15.11 0.76 -0.24
CA THR A 134 15.53 2.05 -0.80
C THR A 134 15.25 3.21 0.15
N LEU A 135 14.15 3.18 0.90
CA LEU A 135 13.85 4.20 1.90
C LEU A 135 14.91 4.26 3.00
N ARG A 136 15.42 3.12 3.42
CA ARG A 136 16.48 3.07 4.44
C ARG A 136 17.79 3.68 3.97
N GLY A 137 18.02 3.69 2.66
CA GLY A 137 19.25 4.23 2.07
C GLY A 137 19.21 5.71 1.76
N VAL A 138 18.13 6.40 2.07
CA VAL A 138 17.95 7.81 1.72
C VAL A 138 18.34 8.74 2.85
#